data_a8d828c9ed1fdce6c2c58891ab49f5c6
#
_entry.id   a8d828c9ed1fdce6c2c58891ab49f5c6
#
_cell.length_a   1.000
_cell.length_b   1.000
_cell.length_c   1.000
_cell.angle_alpha   90.00
_cell.angle_beta   90.00
_cell.angle_gamma   90.00
#
_symmetry.space_group_name_H-M   'P 1'
#
loop_
_entity.id
_entity.type
_entity.pdbx_description
1 polymer ?
#
loop_
_entity_poly.entity_id
_entity_poly.type
_entity_poly.pdbx_seq_one_letter_code
_entity_poly.pdbx_strand_id
1 'polypeptide(L)'
;REYRITLYDLPQAEQIDVAYDFPEYTGIDDFQENDSGDFVVPEGTSLTLDIMFNKAVTQADLVFEDDTRIPVTVDGDRGQVTLIAEQDRSYRVLATDFEQLQTEDADIYYLRTIPDEPPELALHSPGRDQDVMPLEEVILQVEATDDYGLSDFTLHYSVIGSDEVAIDFLPEERTRNVTGNQMIYMEDLVVSPGDFVSYYLTVA
;
A
#
# COMPACT_ATOMS: atom_id res chain seq x y z
N ARG A 1 -3.61 -29.78 -59.21
CA ARG A 1 -3.57 -29.80 -57.72
C ARG A 1 -4.07 -28.43 -57.23
N GLU A 2 -5.13 -28.45 -56.46
CA GLU A 2 -5.69 -27.25 -55.82
C GLU A 2 -5.13 -27.17 -54.40
N TYR A 3 -4.67 -25.99 -53.99
CA TYR A 3 -4.19 -25.70 -52.65
C TYR A 3 -5.11 -24.63 -52.01
N ARG A 4 -5.50 -24.86 -50.75
CA ARG A 4 -6.35 -23.95 -50.01
C ARG A 4 -5.48 -23.26 -48.90
N ILE A 5 -5.54 -21.95 -48.84
CA ILE A 5 -4.97 -21.18 -47.74
C ILE A 5 -6.15 -20.69 -46.89
N THR A 6 -6.13 -20.99 -45.61
CA THR A 6 -7.11 -20.51 -44.62
C THR A 6 -6.40 -19.55 -43.68
N LEU A 7 -6.93 -18.35 -43.58
CA LEU A 7 -6.48 -17.37 -42.57
C LEU A 7 -7.37 -17.53 -41.35
N TYR A 8 -6.73 -17.59 -40.18
CA TYR A 8 -7.40 -17.56 -38.90
C TYR A 8 -7.10 -16.24 -38.22
N ASP A 9 -8.14 -15.66 -37.64
CA ASP A 9 -8.01 -14.51 -36.72
C ASP A 9 -8.03 -15.07 -35.30
N LEU A 10 -6.88 -15.00 -34.62
CA LEU A 10 -6.75 -15.55 -33.27
C LEU A 10 -7.34 -14.55 -32.24
N PRO A 11 -7.92 -15.03 -31.12
CA PRO A 11 -8.40 -14.15 -30.07
C PRO A 11 -7.23 -13.44 -29.43
N GLN A 12 -7.35 -12.11 -29.25
CA GLN A 12 -6.36 -11.23 -28.60
C GLN A 12 -7.06 -10.16 -27.78
N ALA A 13 -6.44 -9.75 -26.68
CA ALA A 13 -6.84 -8.54 -25.96
C ALA A 13 -6.44 -7.31 -26.79
N GLU A 14 -7.40 -6.46 -27.13
CA GLU A 14 -7.17 -5.20 -27.88
C GLU A 14 -7.05 -4.00 -26.95
N GLN A 15 -7.76 -4.02 -25.81
CA GLN A 15 -7.78 -2.94 -24.85
C GLN A 15 -7.97 -3.52 -23.45
N ILE A 16 -7.29 -2.94 -22.48
CA ILE A 16 -7.46 -3.22 -21.06
C ILE A 16 -7.74 -1.90 -20.36
N ASP A 17 -8.94 -1.75 -19.82
CA ASP A 17 -9.31 -0.65 -18.94
C ASP A 17 -9.18 -1.13 -17.50
N VAL A 18 -8.72 -0.28 -16.59
CA VAL A 18 -8.50 -0.64 -15.20
C VAL A 18 -9.18 0.33 -14.25
N ALA A 19 -9.83 -0.23 -13.22
CA ALA A 19 -10.29 0.52 -12.06
C ALA A 19 -9.36 0.17 -10.88
N TYR A 20 -8.82 1.23 -10.26
CA TYR A 20 -7.94 1.16 -9.10
C TYR A 20 -8.75 1.42 -7.83
N ASP A 21 -8.67 0.52 -6.87
CA ASP A 21 -9.22 0.63 -5.52
C ASP A 21 -8.03 0.53 -4.55
N PHE A 22 -7.60 1.68 -4.04
CA PHE A 22 -6.40 1.80 -3.21
C PHE A 22 -6.69 1.48 -1.75
N PRO A 23 -5.74 0.89 -1.02
CA PRO A 23 -5.88 0.71 0.42
C PRO A 23 -6.11 2.06 1.14
N GLU A 24 -7.00 2.07 2.13
CA GLU A 24 -7.37 3.29 2.87
C GLU A 24 -6.16 3.99 3.51
N TYR A 25 -5.13 3.22 3.91
CA TYR A 25 -3.93 3.76 4.52
C TYR A 25 -3.12 4.67 3.57
N THR A 26 -3.27 4.53 2.25
CA THR A 26 -2.54 5.35 1.28
C THR A 26 -3.11 6.78 1.18
N GLY A 27 -4.39 6.96 1.47
CA GLY A 27 -5.13 8.21 1.27
C GLY A 27 -5.20 8.65 -0.19
N ILE A 28 -4.98 7.74 -1.14
CA ILE A 28 -5.11 7.98 -2.58
C ILE A 28 -6.57 7.74 -2.97
N ASP A 29 -7.15 8.66 -3.72
CA ASP A 29 -8.50 8.49 -4.26
C ASP A 29 -8.51 7.44 -5.38
N ASP A 30 -9.55 6.61 -5.41
CA ASP A 30 -9.78 5.64 -6.47
C ASP A 30 -9.97 6.33 -7.81
N PHE A 31 -9.46 5.73 -8.88
CA PHE A 31 -9.65 6.24 -10.22
C PHE A 31 -9.71 5.12 -11.27
N GLN A 32 -9.97 5.50 -12.52
CA GLN A 32 -9.99 4.57 -13.66
C GLN A 32 -9.05 5.07 -14.74
N GLU A 33 -8.39 4.15 -15.39
CA GLU A 33 -7.52 4.40 -16.53
C GLU A 33 -7.92 3.52 -17.71
N ASN A 34 -7.87 4.07 -18.91
CA ASN A 34 -8.21 3.33 -20.12
C ASN A 34 -6.93 2.93 -20.86
N ASP A 35 -6.97 1.76 -21.48
CA ASP A 35 -5.91 1.21 -22.32
C ASP A 35 -4.56 1.13 -21.58
N SER A 36 -4.58 0.55 -20.37
CA SER A 36 -3.41 0.37 -19.51
C SER A 36 -3.31 -1.08 -19.05
N GLY A 37 -2.20 -1.74 -19.39
CA GLY A 37 -1.90 -3.11 -18.95
C GLY A 37 -0.73 -3.20 -17.99
N ASP A 38 0.09 -2.14 -17.89
CA ASP A 38 1.21 -2.05 -16.96
C ASP A 38 0.82 -1.20 -15.74
N PHE A 39 1.09 -1.69 -14.53
CA PHE A 39 0.68 -1.04 -13.29
C PHE A 39 1.87 -0.81 -12.36
N VAL A 40 1.88 0.34 -11.67
CA VAL A 40 2.77 0.65 -10.55
C VAL A 40 1.90 1.19 -9.43
N VAL A 41 1.66 0.40 -8.40
CA VAL A 41 0.67 0.69 -7.36
C VAL A 41 1.17 0.32 -5.98
N PRO A 42 0.67 0.95 -4.90
CA PRO A 42 0.90 0.49 -3.52
C PRO A 42 0.49 -0.97 -3.32
N GLU A 43 1.22 -1.67 -2.48
CA GLU A 43 0.88 -3.03 -2.07
C GLU A 43 -0.53 -3.07 -1.47
N GLY A 44 -1.30 -4.11 -1.83
CA GLY A 44 -2.69 -4.26 -1.40
C GLY A 44 -3.73 -3.58 -2.29
N THR A 45 -3.31 -2.82 -3.34
CA THR A 45 -4.26 -2.21 -4.28
C THR A 45 -5.05 -3.29 -5.02
N SER A 46 -6.38 -3.12 -5.07
CA SER A 46 -7.28 -3.96 -5.86
C SER A 46 -7.41 -3.39 -7.28
N LEU A 47 -7.13 -4.21 -8.28
CA LEU A 47 -7.18 -3.86 -9.69
C LEU A 47 -8.31 -4.63 -10.35
N THR A 48 -9.32 -3.93 -10.86
CA THR A 48 -10.37 -4.54 -11.67
C THR A 48 -10.11 -4.22 -13.13
N LEU A 49 -9.79 -5.24 -13.92
CA LEU A 49 -9.48 -5.14 -15.35
C LEU A 49 -10.72 -5.45 -16.16
N ASP A 50 -11.11 -4.54 -17.03
CA ASP A 50 -12.11 -4.73 -18.09
C ASP A 50 -11.37 -4.90 -19.42
N ILE A 51 -11.41 -6.11 -19.97
CA ILE A 51 -10.64 -6.51 -21.14
C ILE A 51 -11.57 -6.58 -22.36
N MET A 52 -11.21 -5.89 -23.43
CA MET A 52 -11.88 -6.01 -24.71
C MET A 52 -11.05 -6.87 -25.66
N PHE A 53 -11.67 -7.90 -26.20
CA PHE A 53 -11.07 -8.81 -27.18
C PHE A 53 -11.47 -8.41 -28.61
N ASN A 54 -10.62 -8.73 -29.59
CA ASN A 54 -10.90 -8.52 -31.02
C ASN A 54 -12.10 -9.35 -31.54
N LYS A 55 -12.53 -10.35 -30.77
CA LYS A 55 -13.66 -11.24 -31.12
C LYS A 55 -14.25 -11.87 -29.85
N ALA A 56 -15.44 -12.46 -30.01
CA ALA A 56 -16.06 -13.18 -28.90
C ALA A 56 -15.24 -14.42 -28.49
N VAL A 57 -15.06 -14.58 -27.18
CA VAL A 57 -14.28 -15.67 -26.56
C VAL A 57 -15.15 -16.52 -25.64
N THR A 58 -14.76 -17.77 -25.46
CA THR A 58 -15.46 -18.71 -24.56
C THR A 58 -14.79 -18.85 -23.21
N GLN A 59 -13.50 -18.54 -23.14
CA GLN A 59 -12.68 -18.58 -21.93
C GLN A 59 -11.52 -17.59 -22.08
N ALA A 60 -11.13 -16.97 -20.97
CA ALA A 60 -9.89 -16.22 -20.87
C ALA A 60 -9.29 -16.36 -19.47
N ASP A 61 -7.97 -16.27 -19.40
CA ASP A 61 -7.21 -16.34 -18.16
C ASP A 61 -6.12 -15.24 -18.16
N LEU A 62 -5.87 -14.63 -17.00
CA LEU A 62 -4.59 -13.98 -16.73
C LEU A 62 -3.59 -15.07 -16.35
N VAL A 63 -2.48 -15.13 -17.06
CA VAL A 63 -1.42 -16.13 -16.83
C VAL A 63 -0.14 -15.41 -16.43
N PHE A 64 0.34 -15.69 -15.23
CA PHE A 64 1.56 -15.10 -14.68
C PHE A 64 2.81 -15.86 -15.09
N GLU A 65 4.00 -15.30 -14.86
CA GLU A 65 5.29 -15.91 -15.20
C GLU A 65 5.56 -17.25 -14.49
N ASP A 66 4.90 -17.51 -13.35
CA ASP A 66 4.96 -18.77 -12.61
C ASP A 66 3.91 -19.81 -13.03
N ASP A 67 3.24 -19.57 -14.17
CA ASP A 67 2.12 -20.35 -14.69
C ASP A 67 0.85 -20.34 -13.81
N THR A 68 0.81 -19.52 -12.76
CA THR A 68 -0.43 -19.28 -12.00
C THR A 68 -1.46 -18.61 -12.91
N ARG A 69 -2.74 -18.97 -12.74
CA ARG A 69 -3.84 -18.48 -13.57
C ARG A 69 -4.96 -17.92 -12.74
N ILE A 70 -5.47 -16.76 -13.15
CA ILE A 70 -6.71 -16.20 -12.64
C ILE A 70 -7.74 -16.20 -13.77
N PRO A 71 -8.87 -16.90 -13.61
CA PRO A 71 -9.89 -16.94 -14.65
C PRO A 71 -10.56 -15.59 -14.83
N VAL A 72 -10.72 -15.16 -16.06
CA VAL A 72 -11.45 -13.97 -16.48
C VAL A 72 -12.92 -14.34 -16.70
N THR A 73 -13.84 -13.60 -16.12
CA THR A 73 -15.27 -13.74 -16.41
C THR A 73 -15.56 -13.12 -17.77
N VAL A 74 -15.99 -13.92 -18.74
CA VAL A 74 -16.20 -13.47 -20.12
C VAL A 74 -17.68 -13.37 -20.50
N ASP A 75 -18.01 -12.32 -21.28
CA ASP A 75 -19.31 -12.12 -21.91
C ASP A 75 -19.12 -11.57 -23.34
N GLY A 76 -19.25 -12.44 -24.32
CA GLY A 76 -19.01 -12.10 -25.72
C GLY A 76 -17.54 -11.76 -25.98
N ASP A 77 -17.27 -10.53 -26.37
CA ASP A 77 -15.95 -9.97 -26.64
C ASP A 77 -15.36 -9.21 -25.45
N ARG A 78 -16.00 -9.28 -24.27
CA ARG A 78 -15.56 -8.62 -23.05
C ARG A 78 -15.21 -9.62 -21.96
N GLY A 79 -14.22 -9.25 -21.15
CA GLY A 79 -13.80 -10.00 -19.98
C GLY A 79 -13.59 -9.08 -18.79
N GLN A 80 -13.86 -9.58 -17.60
CA GLN A 80 -13.58 -8.85 -16.36
C GLN A 80 -12.88 -9.76 -15.36
N VAL A 81 -11.88 -9.22 -14.67
CA VAL A 81 -11.16 -9.91 -13.61
C VAL A 81 -10.67 -8.91 -12.58
N THR A 82 -10.68 -9.31 -11.30
CA THR A 82 -10.11 -8.53 -10.21
C THR A 82 -8.92 -9.27 -9.63
N LEU A 83 -7.83 -8.55 -9.37
CA LEU A 83 -6.63 -9.06 -8.70
C LEU A 83 -6.14 -8.05 -7.64
N ILE A 84 -5.40 -8.55 -6.64
CA ILE A 84 -4.78 -7.73 -5.61
C ILE A 84 -3.28 -7.67 -5.89
N ALA A 85 -2.72 -6.47 -5.85
CA ALA A 85 -1.29 -6.21 -6.04
C ALA A 85 -0.52 -6.53 -4.74
N GLU A 86 0.00 -7.76 -4.62
CA GLU A 86 0.74 -8.22 -3.44
C GLU A 86 2.27 -8.24 -3.67
N GLN A 87 2.70 -8.34 -4.92
CA GLN A 87 4.11 -8.42 -5.30
C GLN A 87 4.31 -8.10 -6.78
N ASP A 88 5.54 -7.79 -7.15
CA ASP A 88 5.93 -7.62 -8.55
C ASP A 88 5.69 -8.90 -9.34
N ARG A 89 4.98 -8.79 -10.47
CA ARG A 89 4.68 -9.91 -11.36
C ARG A 89 4.56 -9.45 -12.80
N SER A 90 4.82 -10.35 -13.74
CA SER A 90 4.41 -10.17 -15.12
C SER A 90 3.24 -11.12 -15.46
N TYR A 91 2.37 -10.67 -16.34
CA TYR A 91 1.22 -11.47 -16.76
C TYR A 91 0.93 -11.31 -18.26
N ARG A 92 0.14 -12.22 -18.78
CA ARG A 92 -0.39 -12.23 -20.15
C ARG A 92 -1.87 -12.56 -20.11
N VAL A 93 -2.61 -12.04 -21.07
CA VAL A 93 -4.02 -12.40 -21.26
C VAL A 93 -4.10 -13.48 -22.33
N LEU A 94 -4.54 -14.67 -21.96
CA LEU A 94 -4.78 -15.77 -22.90
C LEU A 94 -6.28 -16.03 -23.03
N ALA A 95 -6.76 -16.13 -24.25
CA ALA A 95 -8.16 -16.38 -24.52
C ALA A 95 -8.35 -17.54 -25.49
N THR A 96 -9.52 -18.17 -25.46
CA THR A 96 -9.95 -19.22 -26.38
C THR A 96 -11.30 -18.83 -26.96
N ASP A 97 -11.45 -18.95 -28.27
CA ASP A 97 -12.69 -18.65 -29.00
C ASP A 97 -13.62 -19.87 -29.15
N PHE A 98 -14.74 -19.69 -29.84
CA PHE A 98 -15.72 -20.76 -30.13
C PHE A 98 -15.20 -21.84 -31.07
N GLU A 99 -14.15 -21.56 -31.84
CA GLU A 99 -13.50 -22.52 -32.74
C GLU A 99 -12.32 -23.24 -32.06
N GLN A 100 -12.13 -23.03 -30.74
CA GLN A 100 -11.03 -23.57 -29.94
C GLN A 100 -9.65 -23.03 -30.37
N LEU A 101 -9.62 -21.89 -31.07
CA LEU A 101 -8.39 -21.18 -31.35
C LEU A 101 -7.96 -20.42 -30.08
N GLN A 102 -6.67 -20.39 -29.82
CA GLN A 102 -6.09 -19.76 -28.63
C GLN A 102 -5.24 -18.57 -29.02
N THR A 103 -5.09 -17.62 -28.08
CA THR A 103 -4.15 -16.53 -28.20
C THR A 103 -2.75 -17.09 -28.43
N GLU A 104 -2.05 -16.60 -29.46
CA GLU A 104 -0.63 -16.79 -29.69
C GLU A 104 0.06 -15.43 -29.60
N ASP A 105 1.32 -15.37 -29.18
CA ASP A 105 2.13 -14.13 -29.08
C ASP A 105 1.44 -13.03 -28.26
N ALA A 106 0.84 -13.40 -27.10
CA ALA A 106 0.24 -12.43 -26.19
C ALA A 106 1.26 -11.43 -25.65
N ASP A 107 0.88 -10.17 -25.57
CA ASP A 107 1.67 -9.14 -24.94
C ASP A 107 1.93 -9.46 -23.46
N ILE A 108 3.11 -9.05 -22.98
CA ILE A 108 3.51 -9.21 -21.58
C ILE A 108 3.32 -7.86 -20.88
N TYR A 109 2.53 -7.87 -19.82
CA TYR A 109 2.28 -6.72 -18.96
C TYR A 109 2.95 -6.90 -17.61
N TYR A 110 3.24 -5.78 -16.94
CA TYR A 110 3.96 -5.75 -15.68
C TYR A 110 3.11 -5.13 -14.59
N LEU A 111 2.99 -5.83 -13.49
CA LEU A 111 2.49 -5.33 -12.21
C LEU A 111 3.67 -5.11 -11.28
N ARG A 112 3.87 -3.86 -10.85
CA ARG A 112 4.87 -3.50 -9.84
C ARG A 112 4.16 -2.97 -8.60
N THR A 113 4.61 -3.44 -7.45
CA THR A 113 4.10 -3.02 -6.16
C THR A 113 5.10 -2.10 -5.46
N ILE A 114 4.58 -1.06 -4.84
CA ILE A 114 5.35 -0.20 -3.94
C ILE A 114 5.01 -0.70 -2.53
N PRO A 115 5.98 -1.30 -1.81
CA PRO A 115 5.72 -1.77 -0.45
C PRO A 115 5.45 -0.57 0.48
N ASP A 116 4.65 -0.81 1.53
CA ASP A 116 4.45 0.12 2.62
C ASP A 116 5.64 0.02 3.59
N GLU A 117 6.31 1.13 3.86
CA GLU A 117 7.42 1.17 4.79
C GLU A 117 6.89 1.58 6.18
N PRO A 118 7.33 0.92 7.26
CA PRO A 118 6.90 1.30 8.61
C PRO A 118 7.38 2.72 8.95
N PRO A 119 6.59 3.48 9.75
CA PRO A 119 6.94 4.84 10.10
C PRO A 119 8.28 4.93 10.84
N GLU A 120 9.05 5.96 10.52
CA GLU A 120 10.31 6.27 11.17
C GLU A 120 10.09 7.24 12.34
N LEU A 121 10.76 6.96 13.47
CA LEU A 121 10.69 7.74 14.70
C LEU A 121 12.08 8.24 15.12
N ALA A 122 12.22 9.52 15.39
CA ALA A 122 13.43 10.12 15.92
C ALA A 122 13.16 10.86 17.25
N LEU A 123 13.95 10.54 18.27
CA LEU A 123 14.02 11.29 19.52
C LEU A 123 15.29 12.16 19.53
N HIS A 124 15.15 13.44 19.26
CA HIS A 124 16.27 14.38 19.15
C HIS A 124 16.78 14.87 20.52
N SER A 125 15.88 15.01 21.49
CA SER A 125 16.23 15.42 22.86
C SER A 125 15.32 14.72 23.87
N PRO A 126 15.87 14.26 25.02
CA PRO A 126 17.28 14.28 25.42
C PRO A 126 18.14 13.19 24.76
N GLY A 127 17.56 12.23 24.02
CA GLY A 127 18.27 11.18 23.27
C GLY A 127 19.07 10.18 24.11
N ARG A 128 19.05 10.32 25.43
CA ARG A 128 19.73 9.46 26.42
C ARG A 128 19.15 9.67 27.81
N ASP A 129 19.40 8.72 28.69
CA ASP A 129 19.09 8.87 30.11
C ASP A 129 19.87 10.06 30.70
N GLN A 130 19.23 10.83 31.58
CA GLN A 130 19.81 11.95 32.23
C GLN A 130 19.37 12.03 33.71
N ASP A 131 20.27 12.51 34.57
CA ASP A 131 19.95 12.84 35.94
C ASP A 131 19.42 14.28 35.99
N VAL A 132 18.28 14.51 36.64
CA VAL A 132 17.62 15.81 36.74
C VAL A 132 17.29 16.14 38.18
N MET A 133 17.23 17.44 38.51
CA MET A 133 16.79 17.90 39.80
C MET A 133 15.25 18.08 39.82
N PRO A 134 14.62 18.08 41.01
CA PRO A 134 13.16 18.22 41.12
C PRO A 134 12.55 19.51 40.57
N LEU A 135 13.37 20.53 40.29
CA LEU A 135 12.95 21.84 39.73
C LEU A 135 13.44 22.03 38.28
N GLU A 136 13.96 20.99 37.65
CA GLU A 136 14.41 21.07 36.25
C GLU A 136 13.28 20.76 35.28
N GLU A 137 13.44 21.28 34.09
CA GLU A 137 12.57 21.04 32.94
C GLU A 137 13.26 20.08 31.95
N VAL A 138 12.55 19.07 31.50
CA VAL A 138 13.02 18.16 30.45
C VAL A 138 12.27 18.45 29.18
N ILE A 139 13.02 18.83 28.14
CA ILE A 139 12.45 19.08 26.80
C ILE A 139 12.61 17.82 25.95
N LEU A 140 11.49 17.24 25.59
CA LEU A 140 11.42 16.15 24.61
C LEU A 140 11.18 16.76 23.23
N GLN A 141 12.08 16.49 22.29
CA GLN A 141 11.93 16.85 20.89
C GLN A 141 11.89 15.58 20.07
N VAL A 142 10.77 15.38 19.40
CA VAL A 142 10.46 14.15 18.69
C VAL A 142 10.03 14.45 17.25
N GLU A 143 10.28 13.53 16.37
CA GLU A 143 9.88 13.60 14.97
C GLU A 143 9.43 12.22 14.53
N ALA A 144 8.33 12.17 13.77
CA ALA A 144 7.84 10.97 13.12
C ALA A 144 7.59 11.26 11.65
N THR A 145 7.94 10.30 10.77
CA THR A 145 7.73 10.39 9.33
C THR A 145 7.20 9.07 8.80
N ASP A 146 6.34 9.16 7.78
CA ASP A 146 5.74 8.02 7.09
C ASP A 146 5.48 8.37 5.63
N ASP A 147 5.54 7.39 4.73
CA ASP A 147 5.39 7.60 3.28
C ASP A 147 3.94 7.84 2.86
N TYR A 148 2.96 7.28 3.60
CA TYR A 148 1.53 7.48 3.35
C TYR A 148 0.84 8.36 4.37
N GLY A 149 1.43 8.58 5.54
CA GLY A 149 0.95 9.47 6.59
C GLY A 149 0.54 8.76 7.87
N LEU A 150 0.92 9.41 8.96
CA LEU A 150 0.79 8.90 10.32
C LEU A 150 -0.67 8.79 10.77
N SER A 151 -1.00 7.71 11.46
CA SER A 151 -2.28 7.44 12.10
C SER A 151 -2.22 7.48 13.63
N ASP A 152 -1.02 7.35 14.22
CA ASP A 152 -0.76 7.56 15.65
C ASP A 152 0.62 8.20 15.82
N PHE A 153 0.74 9.16 16.74
CA PHE A 153 2.01 9.70 17.23
C PHE A 153 1.85 10.20 18.65
N THR A 154 2.12 9.32 19.62
CA THR A 154 1.82 9.56 21.02
C THR A 154 3.08 9.42 21.89
N LEU A 155 3.29 10.41 22.79
CA LEU A 155 4.26 10.33 23.86
C LEU A 155 3.57 9.78 25.11
N HIS A 156 4.16 8.75 25.69
CA HIS A 156 3.78 8.16 26.97
C HIS A 156 4.87 8.43 28.00
N TYR A 157 4.48 8.89 29.18
CA TYR A 157 5.42 9.00 30.31
C TYR A 157 4.76 8.67 31.64
N SER A 158 5.55 8.18 32.59
CA SER A 158 5.07 7.83 33.91
C SER A 158 6.20 7.94 34.96
N VAL A 159 5.83 8.28 36.19
CA VAL A 159 6.66 8.06 37.36
C VAL A 159 6.42 6.65 37.88
N ILE A 160 7.43 5.96 38.37
CA ILE A 160 7.29 4.60 38.92
C ILE A 160 6.17 4.56 39.99
N GLY A 161 5.16 3.72 39.73
CA GLY A 161 4.02 3.53 40.64
C GLY A 161 2.87 4.52 40.45
N SER A 162 2.94 5.40 39.46
CA SER A 162 1.86 6.32 39.08
C SER A 162 1.20 5.88 37.76
N ASP A 163 0.04 6.46 37.49
CA ASP A 163 -0.63 6.27 36.23
C ASP A 163 0.19 6.91 35.08
N GLU A 164 0.10 6.31 33.89
CA GLU A 164 0.73 6.81 32.68
C GLU A 164 -0.04 8.02 32.11
N VAL A 165 0.69 8.99 31.62
CA VAL A 165 0.16 10.14 30.89
C VAL A 165 0.50 9.96 29.41
N ALA A 166 -0.50 10.12 28.55
CA ALA A 166 -0.34 10.08 27.09
C ALA A 166 -0.60 11.46 26.50
N ILE A 167 0.27 11.89 25.58
CA ILE A 167 0.18 13.15 24.85
C ILE A 167 0.23 12.85 23.37
N ASP A 168 -0.85 13.14 22.68
CA ASP A 168 -0.98 13.00 21.25
C ASP A 168 -0.37 14.21 20.53
N PHE A 169 0.50 13.96 19.56
CA PHE A 169 1.10 14.98 18.69
C PHE A 169 0.49 15.04 17.31
N LEU A 170 -0.41 14.10 17.00
CA LEU A 170 -0.99 14.00 15.69
C LEU A 170 -1.93 15.19 15.42
N PRO A 171 -1.77 15.96 14.33
CA PRO A 171 -2.72 16.97 13.93
C PRO A 171 -4.02 16.34 13.40
N GLU A 172 -5.12 17.11 13.35
CA GLU A 172 -6.39 16.65 12.81
C GLU A 172 -6.30 16.27 11.32
N GLU A 173 -5.41 16.95 10.58
CA GLU A 173 -5.17 16.65 9.18
C GLU A 173 -4.08 15.59 9.01
N ARG A 174 -4.32 14.64 8.13
CA ARG A 174 -3.35 13.60 7.78
C ARG A 174 -2.04 14.23 7.30
N THR A 175 -0.93 13.81 7.86
CA THR A 175 0.40 14.34 7.54
C THR A 175 1.44 13.23 7.51
N ARG A 176 2.45 13.41 6.65
CA ARG A 176 3.57 12.49 6.49
C ARG A 176 4.77 12.81 7.38
N ASN A 177 4.77 13.96 8.00
CA ASN A 177 5.83 14.39 8.91
C ASN A 177 5.24 15.21 10.04
N VAL A 178 5.54 14.80 11.27
CA VAL A 178 5.13 15.50 12.49
C VAL A 178 6.33 15.70 13.39
N THR A 179 6.50 16.92 13.88
CA THR A 179 7.45 17.23 14.95
C THR A 179 6.71 17.60 16.22
N GLY A 180 7.06 16.96 17.33
CA GLY A 180 6.51 17.21 18.64
C GLY A 180 7.55 17.83 19.57
N ASN A 181 7.13 18.81 20.39
CA ASN A 181 7.92 19.36 21.48
C ASN A 181 7.09 19.31 22.75
N GLN A 182 7.57 18.56 23.73
CA GLN A 182 6.93 18.45 25.02
C GLN A 182 7.91 18.86 26.12
N MET A 183 7.47 19.77 26.97
CA MET A 183 8.20 20.11 28.19
C MET A 183 7.58 19.35 29.36
N ILE A 184 8.40 18.58 30.06
CA ILE A 184 8.01 17.89 31.29
C ILE A 184 8.63 18.68 32.44
N TYR A 185 7.78 19.26 33.26
CA TYR A 185 8.16 19.96 34.48
C TYR A 185 8.27 18.95 35.62
N MET A 186 9.49 18.75 36.17
CA MET A 186 9.69 17.78 37.26
C MET A 186 8.94 18.19 38.52
N GLU A 187 8.71 19.50 38.73
CA GLU A 187 7.93 20.02 39.85
C GLU A 187 6.44 19.66 39.81
N ASP A 188 5.89 19.40 38.63
CA ASP A 188 4.50 18.98 38.46
C ASP A 188 4.32 17.45 38.70
N LEU A 189 5.43 16.72 38.75
CA LEU A 189 5.44 15.30 39.05
C LEU A 189 5.71 15.09 40.57
N VAL A 190 4.97 14.15 41.15
CA VAL A 190 5.19 13.77 42.56
C VAL A 190 6.39 12.82 42.60
N VAL A 191 7.61 13.39 42.53
CA VAL A 191 8.87 12.64 42.53
C VAL A 191 9.69 12.88 43.80
N SER A 192 10.40 11.87 44.25
CA SER A 192 11.37 11.90 45.33
C SER A 192 12.77 11.59 44.82
N PRO A 193 13.85 12.04 45.52
CA PRO A 193 15.20 11.67 45.11
C PRO A 193 15.38 10.13 45.00
N GLY A 194 15.75 9.66 43.80
CA GLY A 194 15.91 8.25 43.49
C GLY A 194 14.73 7.63 42.69
N ASP A 195 13.65 8.38 42.47
CA ASP A 195 12.58 7.96 41.60
C ASP A 195 13.02 8.12 40.12
N PHE A 196 12.37 7.32 39.24
CA PHE A 196 12.58 7.36 37.80
C PHE A 196 11.31 7.81 37.08
N VAL A 197 11.48 8.70 36.13
CA VAL A 197 10.46 9.02 35.13
C VAL A 197 10.82 8.28 33.85
N SER A 198 9.98 7.37 33.39
CA SER A 198 10.14 6.68 32.14
C SER A 198 9.24 7.29 31.08
N TYR A 199 9.72 7.32 29.85
CA TYR A 199 8.94 7.74 28.70
C TYR A 199 9.27 6.90 27.48
N TYR A 200 8.28 6.78 26.58
CA TYR A 200 8.40 6.15 25.29
C TYR A 200 7.43 6.77 24.29
N LEU A 201 7.62 6.47 23.03
CA LEU A 201 6.81 6.98 21.93
C LEU A 201 6.21 5.82 21.18
N THR A 202 4.96 6.00 20.72
CA THR A 202 4.31 5.13 19.76
C THR A 202 4.04 5.88 18.48
N VAL A 203 4.16 5.18 17.36
CA VAL A 203 3.90 5.69 16.01
C VAL A 203 3.28 4.59 15.16
N ALA A 204 2.29 4.92 14.35
CA ALA A 204 1.65 4.05 13.38
C ALA A 204 1.20 4.83 12.14
#